data_3690257968a6fa92312b8650887b588e
#
_entry.id   3690257968a6fa92312b8650887b588e
#
_cell.length_a   1.000
_cell.length_b   1.000
_cell.length_c   1.000
_cell.angle_alpha   90.00
_cell.angle_beta   90.00
_cell.angle_gamma   90.00
#
_symmetry.space_group_name_H-M   'P 1'
#
loop_
_entity.id
_entity.type
_entity.pdbx_description
1 polymer ?
#
loop_
_entity_poly.entity_id
_entity_poly.type
_entity_poly.pdbx_seq_one_letter_code
_entity_poly.pdbx_strand_id
1 'polypeptide(L)'
;MSRSSLLMAGVFAAGLLTGPALAADTITIGIPVGLSGANSVVAPSVVQSAELAVEEINAKGGILGKKVVLEVADDASGAAGAQKAFDSLIFQKKVDALISMETSAARNAGLPIVNRGKVPYIYTSFYEGRSCSPFMYVNAWVPDQQVAPIVDFFNKEGAKTYFLIGSDYAFGRGMLAFTKEYIEKTGGKIVGDEYAPMDATDWTAILSKVKAANPDAIITSTAGGAPNVTLTKQLRAAGIKALYGNLAVDEGTAKSMGPDAEGIYIAGSYFTNIDTPANKAFLAAMEKKFAAELKTPNELSVPQYEAIYAYKAAVEKAGTTDAAKVIPALAEVAVEGPRGTIIMNKQRHAPLTMYLGQVKADGSVNIMSTFKDVDPGEQCPKLK
;
A
#
# COMPACT_ATOMS: atom_id res chain seq x y z
N MET A 1 25.21 -41.20 82.91
CA MET A 1 23.81 -40.88 82.57
C MET A 1 23.84 -39.69 81.63
N SER A 2 23.78 -39.92 80.32
CA SER A 2 23.77 -38.88 79.33
C SER A 2 22.70 -39.24 78.30
N ARG A 3 21.72 -38.36 78.14
CA ARG A 3 20.62 -38.51 77.20
C ARG A 3 21.00 -37.70 75.91
N SER A 4 21.16 -38.44 74.82
CA SER A 4 21.35 -37.86 73.50
C SER A 4 19.98 -37.64 72.90
N SER A 5 19.70 -36.37 72.52
CA SER A 5 18.52 -35.96 71.77
C SER A 5 18.85 -35.92 70.28
N LEU A 6 18.22 -36.73 69.43
CA LEU A 6 18.25 -36.65 67.97
C LEU A 6 17.29 -35.57 67.50
N LEU A 7 17.82 -34.59 66.81
CA LEU A 7 17.02 -33.68 66.01
C LEU A 7 16.86 -34.27 64.61
N MET A 8 15.60 -34.51 64.19
CA MET A 8 15.22 -34.81 62.79
C MET A 8 15.01 -33.55 62.08
N ALA A 9 15.85 -33.22 61.05
CA ALA A 9 15.67 -32.12 60.10
C ALA A 9 14.77 -32.62 58.94
N GLY A 10 13.55 -32.14 58.92
CA GLY A 10 12.65 -32.37 57.79
C GLY A 10 13.03 -31.49 56.57
N VAL A 11 13.41 -32.13 55.49
CA VAL A 11 13.65 -31.46 54.20
C VAL A 11 12.30 -31.29 53.48
N PHE A 12 11.79 -30.04 53.42
CA PHE A 12 10.66 -29.70 52.56
C PHE A 12 11.16 -29.56 51.12
N ALA A 13 10.90 -30.54 50.26
CA ALA A 13 11.09 -30.45 48.82
C ALA A 13 9.95 -29.63 48.23
N ALA A 14 10.23 -28.34 47.90
CA ALA A 14 9.34 -27.52 47.09
C ALA A 14 9.37 -28.03 45.65
N GLY A 15 8.37 -28.81 45.25
CA GLY A 15 8.17 -29.23 43.88
C GLY A 15 7.79 -28.00 43.00
N LEU A 16 8.71 -27.55 42.18
CA LEU A 16 8.43 -26.63 41.06
C LEU A 16 7.55 -27.38 40.05
N LEU A 17 6.26 -27.11 40.09
CA LEU A 17 5.33 -27.47 39.01
C LEU A 17 5.67 -26.61 37.77
N THR A 18 6.58 -27.08 36.94
CA THR A 18 6.71 -26.61 35.56
C THR A 18 5.53 -27.14 34.78
N GLY A 19 4.42 -26.39 34.76
CA GLY A 19 3.36 -26.65 33.81
C GLY A 19 3.93 -26.56 32.39
N PRO A 20 3.39 -27.33 31.41
CA PRO A 20 3.79 -27.14 30.02
C PRO A 20 3.56 -25.69 29.65
N ALA A 21 4.60 -24.99 29.18
CA ALA A 21 4.47 -23.71 28.56
C ALA A 21 3.56 -23.95 27.35
N LEU A 22 2.28 -23.61 27.49
CA LEU A 22 1.39 -23.47 26.33
C LEU A 22 2.11 -22.51 25.36
N ALA A 23 2.45 -23.01 24.19
CA ALA A 23 2.93 -22.14 23.11
C ALA A 23 1.95 -20.97 23.06
N ALA A 24 2.43 -19.76 23.30
CA ALA A 24 1.58 -18.59 23.32
C ALA A 24 0.89 -18.53 21.96
N ASP A 25 -0.44 -18.70 21.97
CA ASP A 25 -1.27 -18.69 20.78
C ASP A 25 -1.06 -17.32 20.11
N THR A 26 -0.44 -17.29 18.95
CA THR A 26 -0.11 -16.04 18.23
C THR A 26 -1.13 -15.77 17.13
N ILE A 27 -1.30 -14.51 16.76
CA ILE A 27 -1.99 -14.12 15.53
C ILE A 27 -0.92 -13.78 14.50
N THR A 28 -0.93 -14.49 13.37
CA THR A 28 0.09 -14.36 12.34
C THR A 28 -0.45 -13.60 11.15
N ILE A 29 0.17 -12.47 10.81
CA ILE A 29 -0.14 -11.68 9.62
C ILE A 29 0.91 -11.97 8.56
N GLY A 30 0.47 -12.44 7.40
CA GLY A 30 1.29 -12.66 6.22
C GLY A 30 1.43 -11.38 5.40
N ILE A 31 2.65 -11.09 4.94
CA ILE A 31 2.98 -9.95 4.11
C ILE A 31 3.67 -10.45 2.84
N PRO A 32 2.93 -10.84 1.79
CA PRO A 32 3.51 -10.98 0.47
C PRO A 32 3.85 -9.58 -0.05
N VAL A 33 5.09 -9.32 -0.44
CA VAL A 33 5.54 -7.97 -0.85
C VAL A 33 6.76 -8.04 -1.76
N GLY A 34 6.82 -7.17 -2.77
CA GLY A 34 7.92 -7.15 -3.75
C GLY A 34 9.21 -6.57 -3.21
N LEU A 35 9.94 -7.30 -2.35
CA LEU A 35 11.26 -6.89 -1.87
C LEU A 35 12.31 -6.89 -3.01
N SER A 36 12.08 -7.68 -4.05
CA SER A 36 12.80 -7.66 -5.31
C SER A 36 11.88 -7.26 -6.48
N GLY A 37 12.45 -6.96 -7.66
CA GLY A 37 11.68 -6.53 -8.83
C GLY A 37 11.24 -5.07 -8.78
N ALA A 38 10.15 -4.74 -9.47
CA ALA A 38 9.71 -3.36 -9.69
C ALA A 38 9.41 -2.57 -8.40
N ASN A 39 8.92 -3.24 -7.35
CA ASN A 39 8.55 -2.59 -6.08
C ASN A 39 9.70 -2.50 -5.06
N SER A 40 10.92 -2.96 -5.38
CA SER A 40 12.05 -2.99 -4.45
C SER A 40 12.42 -1.63 -3.83
N VAL A 41 12.09 -0.53 -4.49
CA VAL A 41 12.31 0.84 -3.98
C VAL A 41 11.36 1.18 -2.83
N VAL A 42 10.10 0.74 -2.90
CA VAL A 42 9.03 1.14 -1.96
C VAL A 42 8.70 0.07 -0.92
N ALA A 43 8.90 -1.21 -1.21
CA ALA A 43 8.57 -2.32 -0.33
C ALA A 43 9.22 -2.24 1.08
N PRO A 44 10.47 -1.78 1.25
CA PRO A 44 11.06 -1.66 2.58
C PRO A 44 10.29 -0.75 3.53
N SER A 45 9.71 0.37 3.05
CA SER A 45 8.90 1.26 3.89
C SER A 45 7.57 0.62 4.31
N VAL A 46 7.01 -0.26 3.47
CA VAL A 46 5.81 -1.05 3.78
C VAL A 46 6.07 -2.02 4.93
N VAL A 47 7.20 -2.74 4.89
CA VAL A 47 7.61 -3.65 5.96
C VAL A 47 7.85 -2.89 7.25
N GLN A 48 8.57 -1.76 7.21
CA GLN A 48 8.81 -0.92 8.39
C GLN A 48 7.51 -0.41 9.02
N SER A 49 6.52 -0.01 8.21
CA SER A 49 5.21 0.42 8.71
C SER A 49 4.44 -0.73 9.37
N ALA A 50 4.54 -1.94 8.83
CA ALA A 50 3.94 -3.13 9.45
C ALA A 50 4.62 -3.48 10.77
N GLU A 51 5.94 -3.43 10.84
CA GLU A 51 6.72 -3.69 12.05
C GLU A 51 6.40 -2.70 13.17
N LEU A 52 6.22 -1.40 12.83
CA LEU A 52 5.80 -0.40 13.80
C LEU A 52 4.41 -0.72 14.35
N ALA A 53 3.43 -0.98 13.47
CA ALA A 53 2.06 -1.28 13.89
C ALA A 53 2.00 -2.49 14.82
N VAL A 54 2.71 -3.56 14.48
CA VAL A 54 2.75 -4.79 15.29
C VAL A 54 3.44 -4.56 16.63
N GLU A 55 4.53 -3.80 16.68
CA GLU A 55 5.20 -3.45 17.94
C GLU A 55 4.26 -2.68 18.87
N GLU A 56 3.58 -1.65 18.36
CA GLU A 56 2.64 -0.85 19.14
C GLU A 56 1.44 -1.65 19.64
N ILE A 57 0.91 -2.57 18.81
CA ILE A 57 -0.19 -3.46 19.18
C ILE A 57 0.28 -4.43 20.28
N ASN A 58 1.45 -5.02 20.13
CA ASN A 58 2.00 -5.96 21.11
C ASN A 58 2.35 -5.29 22.44
N ALA A 59 2.84 -4.04 22.41
CA ALA A 59 3.08 -3.25 23.61
C ALA A 59 1.79 -2.95 24.40
N LYS A 60 0.63 -3.01 23.75
CA LYS A 60 -0.71 -2.83 24.36
C LYS A 60 -1.42 -4.17 24.68
N GLY A 61 -0.70 -5.30 24.64
CA GLY A 61 -1.24 -6.61 24.96
C GLY A 61 -1.71 -7.46 23.79
N GLY A 62 -1.37 -7.05 22.55
CA GLY A 62 -1.70 -7.80 21.33
C GLY A 62 -3.14 -7.64 20.88
N ILE A 63 -3.66 -8.66 20.20
CA ILE A 63 -5.07 -8.75 19.74
C ILE A 63 -5.75 -9.90 20.49
N LEU A 64 -6.85 -9.63 21.17
CA LEU A 64 -7.53 -10.61 22.06
C LEU A 64 -6.56 -11.27 23.07
N GLY A 65 -5.57 -10.52 23.56
CA GLY A 65 -4.55 -11.03 24.48
C GLY A 65 -3.47 -11.91 23.84
N LYS A 66 -3.48 -12.08 22.52
CA LYS A 66 -2.51 -12.86 21.76
C LYS A 66 -1.47 -11.95 21.12
N LYS A 67 -0.20 -12.40 21.12
CA LYS A 67 0.89 -11.70 20.44
C LYS A 67 0.68 -11.76 18.92
N VAL A 68 0.86 -10.61 18.23
CA VAL A 68 0.87 -10.54 16.78
C VAL A 68 2.30 -10.75 16.25
N VAL A 69 2.43 -11.54 15.19
CA VAL A 69 3.69 -11.79 14.49
C VAL A 69 3.54 -11.59 12.99
N LEU A 70 4.62 -11.20 12.32
CA LEU A 70 4.66 -11.01 10.87
C LEU A 70 5.40 -12.16 10.20
N GLU A 71 4.86 -12.64 9.07
CA GLU A 71 5.52 -13.55 8.14
C GLU A 71 5.64 -12.82 6.79
N VAL A 72 6.86 -12.38 6.47
CA VAL A 72 7.14 -11.65 5.23
C VAL A 72 7.61 -12.61 4.16
N ALA A 73 7.06 -12.50 2.94
CA ALA A 73 7.46 -13.30 1.79
C ALA A 73 7.67 -12.43 0.55
N ASP A 74 8.84 -12.53 -0.08
CA ASP A 74 9.12 -11.81 -1.32
C ASP A 74 8.30 -12.40 -2.48
N ASP A 75 7.45 -11.58 -3.11
CA ASP A 75 6.66 -11.94 -4.29
C ASP A 75 7.38 -11.58 -5.60
N ALA A 76 8.60 -11.05 -5.53
CA ALA A 76 9.42 -10.59 -6.65
C ALA A 76 8.69 -9.63 -7.60
N SER A 77 7.67 -8.90 -7.09
CA SER A 77 6.81 -7.95 -7.82
C SER A 77 6.11 -8.55 -9.06
N GLY A 78 5.96 -9.87 -9.13
CA GLY A 78 5.42 -10.56 -10.30
C GLY A 78 4.54 -11.76 -10.01
N ALA A 79 3.80 -12.21 -11.04
CA ALA A 79 2.80 -13.27 -10.90
C ALA A 79 3.35 -14.60 -10.37
N ALA A 80 4.51 -15.04 -10.87
CA ALA A 80 5.07 -16.33 -10.48
C ALA A 80 5.61 -16.34 -9.03
N GLY A 81 6.24 -15.24 -8.60
CA GLY A 81 6.69 -15.06 -7.21
C GLY A 81 5.51 -14.97 -6.26
N ALA A 82 4.49 -14.19 -6.64
CA ALA A 82 3.27 -14.03 -5.86
C ALA A 82 2.56 -15.37 -5.61
N GLN A 83 2.41 -16.22 -6.64
CA GLN A 83 1.79 -17.53 -6.44
C GLN A 83 2.51 -18.33 -5.35
N LYS A 84 3.84 -18.35 -5.35
CA LYS A 84 4.63 -19.05 -4.34
C LYS A 84 4.49 -18.42 -2.95
N ALA A 85 4.56 -17.08 -2.87
CA ALA A 85 4.47 -16.34 -1.61
C ALA A 85 3.10 -16.55 -0.96
N PHE A 86 2.00 -16.37 -1.70
CA PHE A 86 0.64 -16.56 -1.20
C PHE A 86 0.38 -18.01 -0.79
N ASP A 87 0.79 -18.99 -1.60
CA ASP A 87 0.63 -20.41 -1.27
C ASP A 87 1.38 -20.78 0.01
N SER A 88 2.64 -20.34 0.14
CA SER A 88 3.45 -20.57 1.33
C SER A 88 2.82 -19.94 2.58
N LEU A 89 2.45 -18.66 2.52
CA LEU A 89 1.85 -17.96 3.66
C LEU A 89 0.54 -18.61 4.12
N ILE A 90 -0.35 -18.95 3.17
CA ILE A 90 -1.68 -19.48 3.50
C ILE A 90 -1.62 -20.94 3.93
N PHE A 91 -0.94 -21.81 3.17
CA PHE A 91 -1.05 -23.28 3.40
C PHE A 91 0.10 -23.88 4.20
N GLN A 92 1.30 -23.27 4.19
CA GLN A 92 2.45 -23.76 4.95
C GLN A 92 2.57 -23.04 6.29
N LYS A 93 2.55 -21.69 6.27
CA LYS A 93 2.64 -20.83 7.46
C LYS A 93 1.32 -20.68 8.20
N LYS A 94 0.19 -20.90 7.51
CA LYS A 94 -1.17 -20.84 8.07
C LYS A 94 -1.47 -19.51 8.73
N VAL A 95 -1.17 -18.41 8.03
CA VAL A 95 -1.41 -17.04 8.51
C VAL A 95 -2.91 -16.80 8.74
N ASP A 96 -3.25 -16.00 9.76
CA ASP A 96 -4.63 -15.62 10.09
C ASP A 96 -5.19 -14.56 9.13
N ALA A 97 -4.32 -13.74 8.53
CA ALA A 97 -4.67 -12.75 7.53
C ALA A 97 -3.49 -12.47 6.60
N LEU A 98 -3.79 -11.95 5.41
CA LEU A 98 -2.82 -11.29 4.54
C LEU A 98 -3.09 -9.79 4.54
N ILE A 99 -2.05 -8.99 4.74
CA ILE A 99 -2.14 -7.52 4.71
C ILE A 99 -0.90 -7.00 4.01
N SER A 100 -1.04 -6.56 2.76
CA SER A 100 0.15 -6.13 2.05
C SER A 100 -0.07 -5.37 0.75
N MET A 101 1.03 -4.78 0.27
CA MET A 101 1.17 -4.07 -0.98
C MET A 101 1.87 -4.94 -2.01
N GLU A 102 1.19 -5.23 -3.11
CA GLU A 102 1.77 -5.90 -4.27
C GLU A 102 1.42 -5.16 -5.57
N THR A 103 2.10 -5.51 -6.65
CA THR A 103 1.66 -5.07 -7.99
C THR A 103 0.30 -5.70 -8.34
N SER A 104 -0.44 -5.07 -9.24
CA SER A 104 -1.72 -5.66 -9.73
C SER A 104 -1.51 -7.02 -10.38
N ALA A 105 -0.35 -7.28 -11.00
CA ALA A 105 0.00 -8.60 -11.54
C ALA A 105 0.15 -9.64 -10.42
N ALA A 106 0.85 -9.30 -9.34
CA ALA A 106 1.05 -10.16 -8.17
C ALA A 106 -0.27 -10.42 -7.45
N ARG A 107 -1.07 -9.36 -7.16
CA ARG A 107 -2.41 -9.49 -6.57
C ARG A 107 -3.31 -10.41 -7.39
N ASN A 108 -3.41 -10.21 -8.70
CA ASN A 108 -4.26 -11.02 -9.57
C ASN A 108 -3.85 -12.50 -9.57
N ALA A 109 -2.55 -12.80 -9.48
CA ALA A 109 -2.05 -14.16 -9.35
C ALA A 109 -2.31 -14.78 -7.96
N GLY A 110 -2.31 -13.97 -6.91
CA GLY A 110 -2.57 -14.38 -5.52
C GLY A 110 -4.05 -14.59 -5.20
N LEU A 111 -4.97 -13.79 -5.80
CA LEU A 111 -6.41 -13.84 -5.46
C LEU A 111 -7.06 -15.23 -5.56
N PRO A 112 -6.80 -16.08 -6.57
CA PRO A 112 -7.33 -17.44 -6.57
C PRO A 112 -6.88 -18.28 -5.38
N ILE A 113 -5.66 -18.03 -4.86
CA ILE A 113 -5.09 -18.72 -3.72
C ILE A 113 -5.75 -18.23 -2.43
N VAL A 114 -5.95 -16.91 -2.28
CA VAL A 114 -6.72 -16.29 -1.20
C VAL A 114 -8.13 -16.87 -1.14
N ASN A 115 -8.83 -16.93 -2.29
CA ASN A 115 -10.19 -17.46 -2.39
C ASN A 115 -10.27 -18.94 -1.98
N ARG A 116 -9.27 -19.75 -2.36
CA ARG A 116 -9.18 -21.16 -1.97
C ARG A 116 -8.90 -21.31 -0.48
N GLY A 117 -8.00 -20.51 0.06
CA GLY A 117 -7.61 -20.51 1.48
C GLY A 117 -8.65 -19.87 2.40
N LYS A 118 -9.55 -19.03 1.85
CA LYS A 118 -10.58 -18.27 2.59
C LYS A 118 -9.98 -17.40 3.70
N VAL A 119 -8.82 -16.79 3.43
CA VAL A 119 -8.09 -15.95 4.40
C VAL A 119 -8.47 -14.48 4.18
N PRO A 120 -8.74 -13.68 5.24
CA PRO A 120 -8.92 -12.25 5.09
C PRO A 120 -7.70 -11.61 4.43
N TYR A 121 -7.92 -10.79 3.43
CA TYR A 121 -6.87 -10.08 2.74
C TYR A 121 -7.18 -8.59 2.66
N ILE A 122 -6.31 -7.75 3.22
CA ILE A 122 -6.39 -6.30 3.04
C ILE A 122 -5.26 -5.88 2.11
N TYR A 123 -5.65 -5.48 0.91
CA TYR A 123 -4.75 -4.98 -0.11
C TYR A 123 -4.50 -3.49 0.09
N THR A 124 -3.25 -3.12 0.31
CA THR A 124 -2.86 -1.79 0.77
C THR A 124 -2.23 -0.92 -0.32
N SER A 125 -2.21 -1.42 -1.57
CA SER A 125 -1.75 -0.66 -2.72
C SER A 125 -2.90 -0.01 -3.47
N PHE A 126 -2.65 1.19 -3.96
CA PHE A 126 -3.49 1.78 -4.99
C PHE A 126 -3.46 0.94 -6.27
N TYR A 127 -4.54 0.96 -7.03
CA TYR A 127 -4.67 0.08 -8.18
C TYR A 127 -5.74 0.56 -9.18
N GLU A 128 -5.88 -0.14 -10.30
CA GLU A 128 -6.80 0.17 -11.40
C GLU A 128 -8.30 0.05 -11.09
N GLY A 129 -8.65 -0.40 -9.88
CA GLY A 129 -10.05 -0.58 -9.46
C GLY A 129 -10.66 -1.91 -9.89
N ARG A 130 -11.86 -2.18 -9.39
CA ARG A 130 -12.79 -3.24 -9.86
C ARG A 130 -12.27 -4.68 -9.76
N SER A 131 -11.24 -4.93 -8.93
CA SER A 131 -10.82 -6.28 -8.57
C SER A 131 -11.57 -6.73 -7.32
N CYS A 132 -12.43 -7.72 -7.46
CA CYS A 132 -13.38 -8.11 -6.43
C CYS A 132 -13.17 -9.54 -5.95
N SER A 133 -13.07 -9.70 -4.63
CA SER A 133 -13.06 -10.99 -3.95
C SER A 133 -13.88 -10.90 -2.66
N PRO A 134 -14.61 -11.95 -2.28
CA PRO A 134 -15.33 -11.98 -1.01
C PRO A 134 -14.40 -11.92 0.20
N PHE A 135 -13.10 -12.15 0.02
CA PHE A 135 -12.09 -12.17 1.07
C PHE A 135 -11.18 -10.94 1.06
N MET A 136 -11.27 -10.05 0.06
CA MET A 136 -10.38 -8.91 -0.09
C MET A 136 -11.08 -7.58 0.24
N TYR A 137 -10.39 -6.74 1.01
CA TYR A 137 -10.66 -5.32 1.20
C TYR A 137 -9.49 -4.48 0.69
N VAL A 138 -9.76 -3.22 0.35
CA VAL A 138 -8.77 -2.26 -0.14
C VAL A 138 -8.91 -0.97 0.64
N ASN A 139 -7.83 -0.50 1.27
CA ASN A 139 -7.79 0.77 1.96
C ASN A 139 -6.95 1.84 1.26
N ALA A 140 -6.61 1.60 0.00
CA ALA A 140 -5.93 2.53 -0.88
C ALA A 140 -6.86 3.04 -1.98
N TRP A 141 -6.44 4.09 -2.66
CA TRP A 141 -7.27 4.75 -3.67
C TRP A 141 -7.33 3.98 -5.02
N VAL A 142 -8.33 4.35 -5.81
CA VAL A 142 -8.62 3.85 -7.16
C VAL A 142 -8.70 5.00 -8.16
N PRO A 143 -8.77 4.75 -9.49
CA PRO A 143 -8.82 5.81 -10.51
C PRO A 143 -9.91 6.85 -10.29
N ASP A 144 -11.09 6.42 -9.82
CA ASP A 144 -12.24 7.27 -9.51
C ASP A 144 -11.91 8.37 -8.48
N GLN A 145 -10.88 8.16 -7.66
CA GLN A 145 -10.42 9.11 -6.65
C GLN A 145 -9.21 9.94 -7.09
N GLN A 146 -8.32 9.38 -7.91
CA GLN A 146 -7.03 9.99 -8.23
C GLN A 146 -7.03 10.83 -9.51
N VAL A 147 -7.73 10.40 -10.56
CA VAL A 147 -7.54 10.95 -11.92
C VAL A 147 -8.08 12.37 -12.03
N ALA A 148 -9.30 12.61 -11.51
CA ALA A 148 -9.94 13.92 -11.61
C ALA A 148 -9.07 15.08 -11.07
N PRO A 149 -8.47 15.00 -9.87
CA PRO A 149 -7.60 16.06 -9.35
C PRO A 149 -6.50 16.51 -10.30
N ILE A 150 -5.87 15.59 -11.02
CA ILE A 150 -4.77 15.90 -11.95
C ILE A 150 -5.30 16.45 -13.27
N VAL A 151 -6.30 15.79 -13.87
CA VAL A 151 -6.82 16.17 -15.19
C VAL A 151 -7.55 17.51 -15.14
N ASP A 152 -8.37 17.74 -14.10
CA ASP A 152 -9.08 19.01 -13.93
C ASP A 152 -8.12 20.17 -13.70
N PHE A 153 -7.04 19.94 -12.94
CA PHE A 153 -5.99 20.94 -12.78
C PHE A 153 -5.31 21.25 -14.14
N PHE A 154 -4.94 20.23 -14.92
CA PHE A 154 -4.31 20.44 -16.24
C PHE A 154 -5.25 21.15 -17.22
N ASN A 155 -6.53 20.80 -17.23
CA ASN A 155 -7.53 21.50 -18.04
C ASN A 155 -7.65 22.97 -17.64
N LYS A 156 -7.59 23.28 -16.33
CA LYS A 156 -7.58 24.67 -15.82
C LYS A 156 -6.33 25.44 -16.24
N GLU A 157 -5.18 24.77 -16.28
CA GLU A 157 -3.92 25.34 -16.79
C GLU A 157 -3.89 25.45 -18.32
N GLY A 158 -4.95 25.06 -19.01
CA GLY A 158 -5.12 25.24 -20.46
C GLY A 158 -4.75 24.05 -21.33
N ALA A 159 -4.37 22.90 -20.74
CA ALA A 159 -4.06 21.70 -21.51
C ALA A 159 -5.28 21.22 -22.32
N LYS A 160 -5.07 20.93 -23.60
CA LYS A 160 -6.07 20.39 -24.54
C LYS A 160 -5.65 19.07 -25.15
N THR A 161 -4.36 18.81 -25.22
CA THR A 161 -3.78 17.62 -25.83
C THR A 161 -2.96 16.84 -24.81
N TYR A 162 -3.20 15.54 -24.75
CA TYR A 162 -2.63 14.64 -23.75
C TYR A 162 -1.90 13.48 -24.41
N PHE A 163 -0.73 13.12 -23.90
CA PHE A 163 -0.02 11.92 -24.26
C PHE A 163 0.05 10.99 -23.07
N LEU A 164 -0.37 9.72 -23.23
CA LEU A 164 -0.42 8.74 -22.17
C LEU A 164 0.73 7.73 -22.31
N ILE A 165 1.41 7.40 -21.20
CA ILE A 165 2.50 6.41 -21.18
C ILE A 165 2.27 5.45 -20.02
N GLY A 166 2.19 4.15 -20.28
CA GLY A 166 1.97 3.12 -19.27
C GLY A 166 2.92 1.95 -19.35
N SER A 167 2.97 1.18 -18.29
CA SER A 167 3.51 -0.18 -18.34
C SER A 167 2.43 -1.16 -18.82
N ASP A 168 2.84 -2.15 -19.61
CA ASP A 168 1.95 -3.13 -20.22
C ASP A 168 1.56 -4.25 -19.23
N TYR A 169 0.73 -3.89 -18.25
CA TYR A 169 0.11 -4.81 -17.30
C TYR A 169 -1.19 -4.21 -16.75
N ALA A 170 -1.89 -4.93 -15.86
CA ALA A 170 -3.25 -4.57 -15.42
C ALA A 170 -3.35 -3.14 -14.88
N PHE A 171 -2.43 -2.70 -13.99
CA PHE A 171 -2.44 -1.35 -13.44
C PHE A 171 -2.22 -0.29 -14.52
N GLY A 172 -1.11 -0.37 -15.29
CA GLY A 172 -0.80 0.63 -16.30
C GLY A 172 -1.92 0.81 -17.32
N ARG A 173 -2.46 -0.29 -17.84
CA ARG A 173 -3.56 -0.27 -18.80
C ARG A 173 -4.87 0.22 -18.19
N GLY A 174 -5.24 -0.29 -17.01
CA GLY A 174 -6.50 0.05 -16.36
C GLY A 174 -6.57 1.52 -15.93
N MET A 175 -5.49 2.03 -15.34
CA MET A 175 -5.38 3.44 -14.97
C MET A 175 -5.47 4.37 -16.19
N LEU A 176 -4.75 4.05 -17.25
CA LEU A 176 -4.76 4.90 -18.45
C LEU A 176 -6.06 4.76 -19.24
N ALA A 177 -6.72 3.62 -19.25
CA ALA A 177 -8.05 3.49 -19.84
C ALA A 177 -9.07 4.43 -19.17
N PHE A 178 -9.11 4.44 -17.83
CA PHE A 178 -9.95 5.37 -17.08
C PHE A 178 -9.54 6.82 -17.31
N THR A 179 -8.25 7.11 -17.29
CA THR A 179 -7.71 8.47 -17.53
C THR A 179 -8.09 8.99 -18.90
N LYS A 180 -7.99 8.16 -19.93
CA LYS A 180 -8.38 8.49 -21.30
C LYS A 180 -9.86 8.84 -21.40
N GLU A 181 -10.73 8.00 -20.84
CA GLU A 181 -12.18 8.25 -20.79
C GLU A 181 -12.48 9.58 -20.08
N TYR A 182 -11.82 9.85 -18.95
CA TYR A 182 -12.02 11.07 -18.20
C TYR A 182 -11.55 12.32 -18.96
N ILE A 183 -10.38 12.27 -19.61
CA ILE A 183 -9.87 13.35 -20.44
C ILE A 183 -10.83 13.66 -21.60
N GLU A 184 -11.27 12.64 -22.32
CA GLU A 184 -12.20 12.79 -23.46
C GLU A 184 -13.55 13.38 -22.99
N LYS A 185 -14.08 12.91 -21.85
CA LYS A 185 -15.31 13.43 -21.25
C LYS A 185 -15.20 14.89 -20.81
N THR A 186 -14.02 15.34 -20.41
CA THR A 186 -13.76 16.74 -19.99
C THR A 186 -13.28 17.63 -21.12
N GLY A 187 -13.32 17.16 -22.38
CA GLY A 187 -13.04 17.94 -23.59
C GLY A 187 -11.58 17.97 -24.01
N GLY A 188 -10.70 17.18 -23.39
CA GLY A 188 -9.33 16.97 -23.83
C GLY A 188 -9.23 15.99 -24.99
N LYS A 189 -8.09 16.00 -25.68
CA LYS A 189 -7.79 15.11 -26.81
C LYS A 189 -6.55 14.27 -26.53
N ILE A 190 -6.64 12.95 -26.73
CA ILE A 190 -5.49 12.05 -26.67
C ILE A 190 -4.74 12.12 -28.01
N VAL A 191 -3.45 12.47 -27.96
CA VAL A 191 -2.56 12.56 -29.14
C VAL A 191 -1.53 11.44 -29.18
N GLY A 192 -1.50 10.57 -28.17
CA GLY A 192 -0.70 9.36 -28.12
C GLY A 192 -1.04 8.54 -26.89
N ASP A 193 -0.91 7.20 -27.01
CA ASP A 193 -1.22 6.22 -25.97
C ASP A 193 -0.27 5.03 -26.16
N GLU A 194 0.82 4.98 -25.36
CA GLU A 194 1.94 4.07 -25.56
C GLU A 194 2.24 3.25 -24.31
N TYR A 195 2.64 2.02 -24.53
CA TYR A 195 2.94 1.08 -23.44
C TYR A 195 4.30 0.43 -23.63
N ALA A 196 5.01 0.21 -22.53
CA ALA A 196 6.28 -0.53 -22.47
C ALA A 196 6.16 -1.70 -21.48
N PRO A 197 7.05 -2.71 -21.57
CA PRO A 197 7.11 -3.78 -20.57
C PRO A 197 7.17 -3.26 -19.14
N MET A 198 6.68 -4.04 -18.18
CA MET A 198 6.58 -3.65 -16.77
C MET A 198 7.94 -3.31 -16.13
N ASP A 199 9.01 -3.87 -16.66
CA ASP A 199 10.42 -3.69 -16.24
C ASP A 199 11.22 -2.79 -17.18
N ALA A 200 10.56 -2.01 -18.05
CA ALA A 200 11.23 -1.15 -19.03
C ALA A 200 12.15 -0.14 -18.36
N THR A 201 13.33 0.02 -18.92
CA THR A 201 14.35 1.00 -18.53
C THR A 201 14.77 1.93 -19.66
N ASP A 202 14.41 1.60 -20.90
CA ASP A 202 14.60 2.45 -22.09
C ASP A 202 13.27 2.93 -22.64
N TRP A 203 13.11 4.24 -22.69
CA TRP A 203 11.90 4.94 -23.10
C TRP A 203 12.09 5.76 -24.41
N THR A 204 13.28 5.66 -25.03
CA THR A 204 13.70 6.49 -26.18
C THR A 204 12.69 6.49 -27.31
N ALA A 205 12.18 5.31 -27.70
CA ALA A 205 11.21 5.19 -28.80
C ALA A 205 9.89 5.91 -28.49
N ILE A 206 9.38 5.75 -27.25
CA ILE A 206 8.14 6.40 -26.80
C ILE A 206 8.35 7.92 -26.71
N LEU A 207 9.46 8.37 -26.13
CA LEU A 207 9.75 9.80 -26.00
C LEU A 207 9.96 10.50 -27.36
N SER A 208 10.41 9.78 -28.38
CA SER A 208 10.45 10.30 -29.75
C SER A 208 9.05 10.58 -30.29
N LYS A 209 8.08 9.72 -30.01
CA LYS A 209 6.67 9.92 -30.35
C LYS A 209 6.05 11.10 -29.59
N VAL A 210 6.37 11.21 -28.28
CA VAL A 210 5.94 12.36 -27.45
C VAL A 210 6.44 13.67 -28.05
N LYS A 211 7.73 13.75 -28.44
CA LYS A 211 8.28 14.95 -29.10
C LYS A 211 7.56 15.29 -30.42
N ALA A 212 7.29 14.29 -31.23
CA ALA A 212 6.58 14.47 -32.48
C ALA A 212 5.14 14.95 -32.28
N ALA A 213 4.46 14.43 -31.25
CA ALA A 213 3.08 14.82 -30.93
C ALA A 213 2.99 16.18 -30.23
N ASN A 214 4.04 16.65 -29.57
CA ASN A 214 4.14 17.91 -28.83
C ASN A 214 2.88 18.20 -27.96
N PRO A 215 2.53 17.32 -27.00
CA PRO A 215 1.33 17.46 -26.20
C PRO A 215 1.45 18.60 -25.18
N ASP A 216 0.30 19.16 -24.74
CA ASP A 216 0.24 20.11 -23.63
C ASP A 216 0.53 19.42 -22.29
N ALA A 217 0.10 18.17 -22.15
CA ALA A 217 0.28 17.37 -20.94
C ALA A 217 0.66 15.92 -21.24
N ILE A 218 1.45 15.33 -20.33
CA ILE A 218 1.77 13.90 -20.29
C ILE A 218 1.22 13.34 -19.00
N ILE A 219 0.52 12.21 -19.07
CA ILE A 219 0.12 11.45 -17.89
C ILE A 219 0.70 10.06 -17.98
N THR A 220 1.36 9.62 -16.90
CA THR A 220 2.02 8.32 -16.87
C THR A 220 1.46 7.41 -15.79
N SER A 221 1.39 6.09 -16.08
CA SER A 221 1.02 5.03 -15.18
C SER A 221 1.93 3.82 -15.41
N THR A 222 3.16 3.91 -14.93
CA THR A 222 4.15 2.84 -15.06
C THR A 222 4.16 1.95 -13.81
N ALA A 223 4.82 0.81 -13.89
CA ALA A 223 5.12 0.01 -12.69
C ALA A 223 5.94 0.85 -11.69
N GLY A 224 5.77 0.59 -10.40
CA GLY A 224 6.40 1.36 -9.33
C GLY A 224 7.93 1.37 -9.38
N GLY A 225 8.55 2.33 -8.69
CA GLY A 225 9.99 2.37 -8.50
C GLY A 225 10.81 2.62 -9.78
N ALA A 226 11.65 1.67 -10.16
CA ALA A 226 12.68 1.84 -11.21
C ALA A 226 12.15 2.29 -12.59
N PRO A 227 11.04 1.79 -13.13
CA PRO A 227 10.48 2.29 -14.39
C PRO A 227 10.10 3.76 -14.34
N ASN A 228 9.52 4.23 -13.23
CA ASN A 228 9.21 5.65 -13.02
C ASN A 228 10.47 6.52 -13.00
N VAL A 229 11.51 6.07 -12.30
CA VAL A 229 12.79 6.78 -12.19
C VAL A 229 13.43 6.94 -13.57
N THR A 230 13.53 5.87 -14.35
CA THR A 230 14.17 5.89 -15.66
C THR A 230 13.36 6.69 -16.69
N LEU A 231 12.02 6.56 -16.70
CA LEU A 231 11.15 7.34 -17.56
C LEU A 231 11.30 8.84 -17.27
N THR A 232 11.19 9.24 -16.02
CA THR A 232 11.29 10.64 -15.62
C THR A 232 12.64 11.24 -16.00
N LYS A 233 13.74 10.55 -15.71
CA LYS A 233 15.09 10.98 -16.09
C LYS A 233 15.22 11.19 -17.61
N GLN A 234 14.76 10.23 -18.40
CA GLN A 234 14.83 10.33 -19.87
C GLN A 234 13.90 11.40 -20.43
N LEU A 235 12.72 11.61 -19.82
CA LEU A 235 11.79 12.68 -20.18
C LEU A 235 12.44 14.07 -19.97
N ARG A 236 13.11 14.27 -18.83
CA ARG A 236 13.87 15.51 -18.54
C ARG A 236 15.03 15.71 -19.52
N ALA A 237 15.84 14.67 -19.72
CA ALA A 237 16.95 14.69 -20.68
C ALA A 237 16.48 14.98 -22.13
N ALA A 238 15.28 14.53 -22.49
CA ALA A 238 14.66 14.81 -23.77
C ALA A 238 14.22 16.27 -23.95
N GLY A 239 14.22 17.10 -22.89
CA GLY A 239 13.85 18.52 -22.91
C GLY A 239 12.36 18.77 -23.17
N ILE A 240 11.49 17.81 -22.88
CA ILE A 240 10.04 17.90 -23.05
C ILE A 240 9.46 18.87 -21.99
N LYS A 241 8.64 19.84 -22.42
CA LYS A 241 8.11 20.93 -21.57
C LYS A 241 6.63 20.80 -21.19
N ALA A 242 5.97 19.70 -21.54
CA ALA A 242 4.58 19.44 -21.20
C ALA A 242 4.34 19.42 -19.67
N LEU A 243 3.11 19.73 -19.23
CA LEU A 243 2.68 19.42 -17.87
C LEU A 243 2.83 17.92 -17.64
N TYR A 244 3.39 17.53 -16.49
CA TYR A 244 3.69 16.11 -16.24
C TYR A 244 2.96 15.60 -15.02
N GLY A 245 1.94 14.78 -15.24
CA GLY A 245 1.20 14.04 -14.20
C GLY A 245 1.68 12.60 -14.12
N ASN A 246 1.86 12.09 -12.89
CA ASN A 246 2.24 10.70 -12.68
C ASN A 246 1.30 10.04 -11.68
N LEU A 247 0.66 8.94 -12.13
CA LEU A 247 -0.32 8.18 -11.36
C LEU A 247 0.28 7.08 -10.48
N ALA A 248 1.61 6.91 -10.51
CA ALA A 248 2.30 5.80 -9.82
C ALA A 248 3.52 6.26 -9.00
N VAL A 249 3.69 7.57 -8.79
CA VAL A 249 4.79 8.12 -7.99
C VAL A 249 4.27 8.51 -6.61
N ASP A 250 4.98 8.04 -5.61
CA ASP A 250 4.90 8.43 -4.19
C ASP A 250 6.14 9.21 -3.77
N GLU A 251 6.17 9.75 -2.55
CA GLU A 251 7.32 10.53 -2.05
C GLU A 251 8.62 9.72 -1.97
N GLY A 252 8.56 8.42 -1.70
CA GLY A 252 9.75 7.56 -1.66
C GLY A 252 10.37 7.41 -3.06
N THR A 253 9.53 7.19 -4.06
CA THR A 253 9.94 7.14 -5.46
C THR A 253 10.43 8.52 -5.94
N ALA A 254 9.75 9.61 -5.60
CA ALA A 254 10.15 10.97 -5.94
C ALA A 254 11.54 11.31 -5.38
N LYS A 255 11.83 10.96 -4.14
CA LYS A 255 13.17 11.12 -3.56
C LYS A 255 14.25 10.31 -4.30
N SER A 256 13.90 9.12 -4.77
CA SER A 256 14.82 8.28 -5.56
C SER A 256 15.11 8.85 -6.96
N MET A 257 14.22 9.68 -7.50
CA MET A 257 14.44 10.42 -8.75
C MET A 257 15.38 11.62 -8.58
N GLY A 258 15.50 12.14 -7.34
CA GLY A 258 16.26 13.35 -7.06
C GLY A 258 15.68 14.58 -7.76
N PRO A 259 16.53 15.50 -8.29
CA PRO A 259 16.07 16.73 -8.95
C PRO A 259 15.16 16.50 -10.17
N ASP A 260 15.25 15.33 -10.82
CA ASP A 260 14.40 15.02 -11.97
C ASP A 260 12.91 14.93 -11.62
N ALA A 261 12.59 14.73 -10.33
CA ALA A 261 11.21 14.70 -9.84
C ALA A 261 10.53 16.07 -9.81
N GLU A 262 11.30 17.16 -9.81
CA GLU A 262 10.75 18.51 -9.66
C GLU A 262 9.67 18.80 -10.70
N GLY A 263 8.55 19.35 -10.22
CA GLY A 263 7.44 19.77 -11.08
C GLY A 263 6.51 18.64 -11.54
N ILE A 264 6.71 17.39 -11.08
CA ILE A 264 5.73 16.33 -11.34
C ILE A 264 4.47 16.61 -10.51
N TYR A 265 3.30 16.50 -11.14
CA TYR A 265 2.01 16.54 -10.46
C TYR A 265 1.57 15.13 -10.11
N ILE A 266 1.21 14.95 -8.85
CA ILE A 266 0.73 13.68 -8.30
C ILE A 266 -0.53 13.91 -7.47
N ALA A 267 -1.40 12.91 -7.42
CA ALA A 267 -2.51 12.92 -6.48
C ALA A 267 -2.51 11.63 -5.67
N GLY A 268 -2.72 11.76 -4.38
CA GLY A 268 -2.67 10.64 -3.44
C GLY A 268 -3.43 10.93 -2.17
N SER A 269 -3.60 9.92 -1.34
CA SER A 269 -4.27 10.03 -0.04
C SER A 269 -3.30 10.31 1.11
N TYR A 270 -2.01 10.25 0.85
CA TYR A 270 -0.98 10.51 1.86
C TYR A 270 0.24 11.24 1.29
N PHE A 271 0.67 12.26 2.03
CA PHE A 271 1.98 12.90 1.93
C PHE A 271 2.53 13.12 3.33
N THR A 272 3.85 13.07 3.50
CA THR A 272 4.48 13.18 4.84
C THR A 272 4.18 14.48 5.56
N ASN A 273 3.86 15.54 4.82
CA ASN A 273 3.55 16.86 5.35
C ASN A 273 2.05 17.11 5.62
N ILE A 274 1.21 16.08 5.64
CA ILE A 274 -0.18 16.20 6.11
C ILE A 274 -0.17 16.64 7.58
N ASP A 275 -0.82 17.79 7.84
CA ASP A 275 -0.83 18.42 9.17
C ASP A 275 -1.95 17.86 10.04
N THR A 276 -1.79 16.61 10.51
CA THR A 276 -2.66 15.99 11.50
C THR A 276 -1.86 15.52 12.72
N PRO A 277 -2.44 15.54 13.94
CA PRO A 277 -1.79 14.98 15.12
C PRO A 277 -1.38 13.52 14.94
N ALA A 278 -2.23 12.71 14.30
CA ALA A 278 -1.99 11.29 14.06
C ALA A 278 -0.78 11.08 13.13
N ASN A 279 -0.67 11.85 12.03
CA ASN A 279 0.48 11.78 11.15
C ASN A 279 1.78 12.19 11.84
N LYS A 280 1.76 13.27 12.62
CA LYS A 280 2.94 13.71 13.40
C LYS A 280 3.40 12.63 14.38
N ALA A 281 2.47 11.99 15.09
CA ALA A 281 2.76 10.91 16.01
C ALA A 281 3.35 9.68 15.28
N PHE A 282 2.78 9.30 14.17
CA PHE A 282 3.26 8.20 13.32
C PHE A 282 4.70 8.47 12.82
N LEU A 283 4.96 9.64 12.25
CA LEU A 283 6.29 10.00 11.76
C LEU A 283 7.33 10.01 12.87
N ALA A 284 6.99 10.54 14.05
CA ALA A 284 7.87 10.52 15.22
C ALA A 284 8.16 9.09 15.71
N ALA A 285 7.18 8.19 15.67
CA ALA A 285 7.35 6.79 16.03
C ALA A 285 8.23 6.04 15.02
N MET A 286 8.03 6.28 13.72
CA MET A 286 8.87 5.74 12.64
C MET A 286 10.32 6.17 12.81
N GLU A 287 10.57 7.47 13.00
CA GLU A 287 11.91 8.03 13.23
C GLU A 287 12.56 7.41 14.47
N LYS A 288 11.83 7.35 15.59
CA LYS A 288 12.33 6.76 16.83
C LYS A 288 12.74 5.30 16.68
N LYS A 289 11.95 4.52 15.91
CA LYS A 289 12.18 3.09 15.75
C LYS A 289 13.31 2.77 14.77
N PHE A 290 13.34 3.46 13.62
CA PHE A 290 14.22 3.10 12.51
C PHE A 290 15.43 4.03 12.34
N ALA A 291 15.36 5.26 12.83
CA ALA A 291 16.47 6.23 12.81
C ALA A 291 17.17 6.32 11.43
N ALA A 292 18.46 6.01 11.35
CA ALA A 292 19.23 6.05 10.11
C ALA A 292 18.77 5.04 9.03
N GLU A 293 18.01 4.01 9.41
CA GLU A 293 17.48 3.00 8.48
C GLU A 293 16.08 3.34 7.96
N LEU A 294 15.50 4.45 8.44
CA LEU A 294 14.16 4.88 8.08
C LEU A 294 14.03 5.06 6.57
N LYS A 295 13.05 4.35 6.00
CA LYS A 295 12.57 4.58 4.63
C LYS A 295 11.43 5.58 4.67
N THR A 296 11.37 6.46 3.68
CA THR A 296 10.33 7.50 3.62
C THR A 296 8.95 6.87 3.67
N PRO A 297 8.13 7.16 4.71
CA PRO A 297 6.71 6.80 4.71
C PRO A 297 6.01 7.42 3.50
N ASN A 298 5.13 6.67 2.88
CA ASN A 298 4.53 7.06 1.62
C ASN A 298 3.13 6.46 1.42
N GLU A 299 2.54 6.73 0.28
CA GLU A 299 1.21 6.29 -0.15
C GLU A 299 1.00 4.75 -0.13
N LEU A 300 2.06 3.94 -0.11
CA LEU A 300 1.98 2.48 -0.05
C LEU A 300 2.21 1.94 1.37
N SER A 301 3.03 2.64 2.15
CA SER A 301 3.44 2.18 3.48
C SER A 301 2.45 2.59 4.59
N VAL A 302 1.82 3.76 4.48
CA VAL A 302 0.85 4.22 5.49
C VAL A 302 -0.46 3.41 5.46
N PRO A 303 -1.04 3.07 4.30
CA PRO A 303 -2.13 2.12 4.24
C PRO A 303 -1.82 0.76 4.89
N GLN A 304 -0.56 0.30 4.81
CA GLN A 304 -0.11 -0.93 5.47
C GLN A 304 -0.24 -0.84 6.99
N TYR A 305 0.23 0.27 7.59
CA TYR A 305 0.09 0.54 9.02
C TYR A 305 -1.38 0.54 9.44
N GLU A 306 -2.22 1.30 8.75
CA GLU A 306 -3.65 1.44 9.06
C GLU A 306 -4.42 0.14 8.85
N ALA A 307 -4.08 -0.67 7.83
CA ALA A 307 -4.73 -1.95 7.56
C ALA A 307 -4.52 -2.97 8.69
N ILE A 308 -3.35 -2.97 9.34
CA ILE A 308 -3.09 -3.81 10.50
C ILE A 308 -3.98 -3.41 11.68
N TYR A 309 -4.19 -2.11 11.89
CA TYR A 309 -5.14 -1.63 12.89
C TYR A 309 -6.61 -1.93 12.52
N ALA A 310 -6.96 -1.88 11.23
CA ALA A 310 -8.28 -2.28 10.77
C ALA A 310 -8.54 -3.77 11.02
N TYR A 311 -7.57 -4.63 10.74
CA TYR A 311 -7.64 -6.05 11.05
C TYR A 311 -7.79 -6.28 12.56
N LYS A 312 -6.97 -5.61 13.38
CA LYS A 312 -7.08 -5.65 14.85
C LYS A 312 -8.51 -5.31 15.30
N ALA A 313 -9.03 -4.16 14.86
CA ALA A 313 -10.37 -3.73 15.24
C ALA A 313 -11.47 -4.71 14.80
N ALA A 314 -11.34 -5.30 13.60
CA ALA A 314 -12.28 -6.30 13.10
C ALA A 314 -12.23 -7.61 13.89
N VAL A 315 -11.03 -8.10 14.25
CA VAL A 315 -10.84 -9.31 15.08
C VAL A 315 -11.40 -9.08 16.48
N GLU A 316 -11.15 -7.93 17.10
CA GLU A 316 -11.68 -7.59 18.43
C GLU A 316 -13.21 -7.47 18.41
N LYS A 317 -13.78 -6.86 17.37
CA LYS A 317 -15.23 -6.80 17.17
C LYS A 317 -15.86 -8.18 16.97
N ALA A 318 -15.20 -9.03 16.18
CA ALA A 318 -15.66 -10.40 15.92
C ALA A 318 -15.43 -11.37 17.11
N GLY A 319 -14.52 -11.04 18.04
CA GLY A 319 -14.09 -11.87 19.15
C GLY A 319 -13.32 -13.13 18.72
N THR A 320 -12.80 -13.17 17.48
CA THR A 320 -12.15 -14.35 16.88
C THR A 320 -11.35 -13.96 15.65
N THR A 321 -10.39 -14.81 15.23
CA THR A 321 -9.70 -14.70 13.91
C THR A 321 -10.42 -15.44 12.79
N ASP A 322 -11.57 -16.08 13.04
CA ASP A 322 -12.36 -16.77 12.01
C ASP A 322 -12.74 -15.79 10.87
N ALA A 323 -12.26 -16.10 9.68
CA ALA A 323 -12.45 -15.28 8.48
C ALA A 323 -13.94 -14.97 8.20
N ALA A 324 -14.84 -15.92 8.42
CA ALA A 324 -16.27 -15.75 8.19
C ALA A 324 -16.90 -14.66 9.08
N LYS A 325 -16.28 -14.36 10.23
CA LYS A 325 -16.70 -13.32 11.17
C LYS A 325 -15.89 -12.03 11.01
N VAL A 326 -14.59 -12.14 10.74
CA VAL A 326 -13.69 -10.98 10.58
C VAL A 326 -14.01 -10.20 9.30
N ILE A 327 -14.28 -10.89 8.20
CA ILE A 327 -14.53 -10.24 6.90
C ILE A 327 -15.74 -9.27 6.94
N PRO A 328 -16.93 -9.63 7.43
CA PRO A 328 -18.01 -8.67 7.56
C PRO A 328 -17.69 -7.55 8.56
N ALA A 329 -16.96 -7.86 9.64
CA ALA A 329 -16.58 -6.87 10.66
C ALA A 329 -15.65 -5.77 10.09
N LEU A 330 -14.83 -6.07 9.07
CA LEU A 330 -13.99 -5.08 8.40
C LEU A 330 -14.78 -3.91 7.77
N ALA A 331 -16.01 -4.14 7.30
CA ALA A 331 -16.89 -3.09 6.77
C ALA A 331 -17.57 -2.24 7.88
N GLU A 332 -17.36 -2.59 9.15
CA GLU A 332 -18.07 -2.00 10.28
C GLU A 332 -17.12 -1.34 11.30
N VAL A 333 -15.83 -1.30 11.00
CA VAL A 333 -14.81 -0.69 11.87
C VAL A 333 -14.26 0.58 11.25
N ALA A 334 -14.00 1.56 12.11
CA ALA A 334 -13.30 2.78 11.77
C ALA A 334 -11.90 2.72 12.37
N VAL A 335 -10.91 3.19 11.62
CA VAL A 335 -9.52 3.28 12.08
C VAL A 335 -9.05 4.72 11.96
N GLU A 336 -8.59 5.27 13.08
CA GLU A 336 -7.90 6.56 13.10
C GLU A 336 -6.43 6.35 12.78
N GLY A 337 -5.96 6.96 11.71
CA GLY A 337 -4.58 6.80 11.24
C GLY A 337 -3.97 8.10 10.71
N PRO A 338 -2.74 8.05 10.19
CA PRO A 338 -2.06 9.21 9.61
C PRO A 338 -2.87 9.94 8.53
N ARG A 339 -3.70 9.21 7.77
CA ARG A 339 -4.57 9.75 6.73
C ARG A 339 -5.94 10.26 7.23
N GLY A 340 -6.18 10.19 8.54
CA GLY A 340 -7.48 10.44 9.18
C GLY A 340 -8.26 9.16 9.42
N THR A 341 -9.60 9.28 9.49
CA THR A 341 -10.48 8.14 9.74
C THR A 341 -10.67 7.32 8.46
N ILE A 342 -10.33 6.04 8.51
CA ILE A 342 -10.52 5.08 7.40
C ILE A 342 -11.67 4.14 7.75
N ILE A 343 -12.69 4.07 6.89
CA ILE A 343 -13.82 3.15 6.99
C ILE A 343 -14.00 2.47 5.63
N MET A 344 -13.76 1.18 5.57
CA MET A 344 -13.99 0.42 4.33
C MET A 344 -15.49 0.14 4.18
N ASN A 345 -16.06 0.47 3.04
CA ASN A 345 -17.48 0.34 2.76
C ASN A 345 -17.88 -1.10 2.35
N LYS A 346 -19.18 -1.31 2.09
CA LYS A 346 -19.69 -2.61 1.62
C LYS A 346 -19.15 -3.04 0.26
N GLN A 347 -18.67 -2.11 -0.55
CA GLN A 347 -17.97 -2.39 -1.81
C GLN A 347 -16.47 -2.67 -1.61
N ARG A 348 -16.05 -2.91 -0.36
CA ARG A 348 -14.70 -3.32 0.01
C ARG A 348 -13.62 -2.25 -0.18
N HIS A 349 -14.00 -0.98 -0.32
CA HIS A 349 -13.11 0.16 -0.52
C HIS A 349 -13.45 1.27 0.47
N ALA A 350 -12.54 2.24 0.63
CA ALA A 350 -12.72 3.37 1.53
C ALA A 350 -12.87 4.69 0.75
N PRO A 351 -13.84 5.55 1.11
CA PRO A 351 -13.74 6.98 0.80
C PRO A 351 -12.46 7.54 1.44
N LEU A 352 -11.74 8.39 0.71
CA LEU A 352 -10.44 8.91 1.16
C LEU A 352 -10.37 10.42 0.96
N THR A 353 -9.67 11.11 1.85
CA THR A 353 -9.21 12.46 1.55
C THR A 353 -8.07 12.35 0.54
N MET A 354 -8.23 13.01 -0.61
CA MET A 354 -7.23 13.06 -1.67
C MET A 354 -6.57 14.43 -1.71
N TYR A 355 -5.31 14.45 -2.05
CA TYR A 355 -4.51 15.65 -2.18
C TYR A 355 -3.93 15.71 -3.59
N LEU A 356 -4.01 16.88 -4.24
CA LEU A 356 -3.21 17.20 -5.42
C LEU A 356 -1.94 17.90 -4.94
N GLY A 357 -0.80 17.41 -5.37
CA GLY A 357 0.49 18.00 -5.02
C GLY A 357 1.42 18.11 -6.21
N GLN A 358 2.42 18.98 -6.05
CA GLN A 358 3.55 19.12 -6.96
C GLN A 358 4.84 18.75 -6.24
N VAL A 359 5.62 17.87 -6.84
CA VAL A 359 6.90 17.42 -6.30
C VAL A 359 7.93 18.53 -6.39
N LYS A 360 8.68 18.75 -5.30
CA LYS A 360 9.82 19.68 -5.24
C LYS A 360 11.13 18.97 -5.59
N ALA A 361 12.19 19.75 -5.79
CA ALA A 361 13.52 19.24 -6.14
C ALA A 361 14.11 18.26 -5.11
N ASP A 362 13.70 18.36 -3.82
CA ASP A 362 14.11 17.46 -2.75
C ASP A 362 13.24 16.19 -2.64
N GLY A 363 12.28 16.02 -3.55
CA GLY A 363 11.33 14.91 -3.58
C GLY A 363 10.18 15.04 -2.58
N SER A 364 10.12 16.10 -1.77
CA SER A 364 8.94 16.41 -0.96
C SER A 364 7.81 16.98 -1.82
N VAL A 365 6.59 16.98 -1.28
CA VAL A 365 5.41 17.40 -2.04
C VAL A 365 4.86 18.72 -1.50
N ASN A 366 4.60 19.68 -2.40
CA ASN A 366 3.80 20.85 -2.11
C ASN A 366 2.32 20.51 -2.33
N ILE A 367 1.54 20.39 -1.27
CA ILE A 367 0.09 20.15 -1.36
C ILE A 367 -0.58 21.42 -1.90
N MET A 368 -1.24 21.31 -3.03
CA MET A 368 -1.90 22.42 -3.75
C MET A 368 -3.40 22.46 -3.48
N SER A 369 -4.03 21.29 -3.36
CA SER A 369 -5.47 21.16 -3.14
C SER A 369 -5.80 19.92 -2.31
N THR A 370 -6.92 19.99 -1.57
CA THR A 370 -7.42 18.90 -0.73
C THR A 370 -8.88 18.62 -1.11
N PHE A 371 -9.19 17.35 -1.34
CA PHE A 371 -10.51 16.85 -1.68
C PHE A 371 -10.92 15.84 -0.60
N LYS A 372 -11.91 16.22 0.24
CA LYS A 372 -12.32 15.37 1.37
C LYS A 372 -13.31 14.30 0.91
N ASP A 373 -13.25 13.16 1.56
CA ASP A 373 -14.22 12.06 1.45
C ASP A 373 -14.54 11.67 -0.01
N VAL A 374 -13.50 11.61 -0.85
CA VAL A 374 -13.66 11.24 -2.26
C VAL A 374 -14.11 9.78 -2.35
N ASP A 375 -15.31 9.59 -2.89
CA ASP A 375 -15.91 8.26 -3.04
C ASP A 375 -15.11 7.42 -4.06
N PRO A 376 -14.82 6.14 -3.77
CA PRO A 376 -14.14 5.25 -4.72
C PRO A 376 -15.04 4.83 -5.90
N GLY A 377 -16.29 5.24 -5.94
CA GLY A 377 -17.26 4.80 -6.94
C GLY A 377 -17.70 3.35 -6.76
N GLU A 378 -18.41 2.84 -7.74
CA GLU A 378 -18.92 1.48 -7.73
C GLU A 378 -17.80 0.48 -8.10
N GLN A 379 -17.17 -0.12 -7.08
CA GLN A 379 -16.03 -1.03 -7.26
C GLN A 379 -16.47 -2.50 -7.38
N CYS A 380 -17.32 -2.96 -6.46
CA CYS A 380 -17.71 -4.38 -6.38
C CYS A 380 -19.23 -4.58 -6.25
N PRO A 381 -20.03 -4.18 -7.25
CA PRO A 381 -21.49 -4.17 -7.16
C PRO A 381 -22.12 -5.57 -6.98
N LYS A 382 -21.39 -6.62 -7.34
CA LYS A 382 -21.88 -8.02 -7.25
C LYS A 382 -21.50 -8.71 -5.94
N LEU A 383 -20.68 -8.10 -5.09
CA LEU A 383 -20.39 -8.61 -3.75
C LEU A 383 -21.51 -8.19 -2.81
N LYS A 384 -22.15 -9.19 -2.20
CA LYS A 384 -23.20 -8.99 -1.19
C LYS A 384 -22.62 -9.06 0.22
#